data_bd7b801332ba3cbae9eaf631bda8bea1
#
_entry.id   bd7b801332ba3cbae9eaf631bda8bea1
#
_cell.length_a   1.000
_cell.length_b   1.000
_cell.length_c   1.000
_cell.angle_alpha   90.00
_cell.angle_beta   90.00
_cell.angle_gamma   90.00
#
_symmetry.space_group_name_H-M   'P 1'
#
loop_
_entity.id
_entity.type
_entity.pdbx_description
1 polymer ?
#
loop_
_entity_poly.entity_id
_entity_poly.type
_entity_poly.pdbx_seq_one_letter_code
_entity_poly.pdbx_strand_id
1 'polypeptide(L)' 'MEKKITEIYSYTEENNPYANGETISVLLVENAKNNKYFEIFVSSNMDNGCSIFLTEEQITELTQKIKSSIN' A
#
# COMPACT_ATOMS: atom_id res chain seq x y z
N MET A 1 -21.87 10.37 1.36
CA MET A 1 -20.48 10.82 1.26
C MET A 1 -19.66 9.79 0.52
N GLU A 2 -19.05 10.19 -0.55
CA GLU A 2 -18.39 9.25 -1.42
C GLU A 2 -16.89 9.19 -1.18
N LYS A 3 -16.38 7.98 -1.13
CA LYS A 3 -14.95 7.74 -1.16
C LYS A 3 -14.61 7.18 -2.52
N LYS A 4 -13.53 7.67 -3.09
CA LYS A 4 -12.98 7.12 -4.30
C LYS A 4 -11.71 6.37 -3.92
N ILE A 5 -11.66 5.08 -4.25
CA ILE A 5 -10.50 4.25 -3.95
C ILE A 5 -9.89 3.80 -5.27
N THR A 6 -8.60 4.06 -5.42
CA THR A 6 -7.88 3.72 -6.64
C THR A 6 -6.68 2.87 -6.26
N GLU A 7 -6.56 1.68 -6.84
CA GLU A 7 -5.38 0.86 -6.64
C GLU A 7 -4.26 1.40 -7.51
N ILE A 8 -3.16 1.81 -6.89
CA ILE A 8 -2.04 2.39 -7.62
C ILE A 8 -0.86 1.44 -7.76
N TYR A 9 -0.82 0.37 -6.98
CA TYR A 9 0.24 -0.62 -7.08
C TYR A 9 -0.24 -1.92 -6.45
N SER A 10 0.16 -3.03 -7.05
CA SER A 10 -0.12 -4.35 -6.50
C SER A 10 1.00 -5.29 -6.90
N TYR A 11 1.39 -6.14 -5.98
CA TYR A 11 2.42 -7.14 -6.25
C TYR A 11 2.16 -8.38 -5.42
N THR A 12 2.25 -9.53 -6.04
CA THR A 12 2.13 -10.82 -5.36
C THR A 12 3.46 -11.55 -5.49
N GLU A 13 3.98 -11.99 -4.37
CA GLU A 13 5.24 -12.73 -4.36
C GLU A 13 5.00 -14.16 -4.83
N GLU A 14 5.58 -14.53 -5.96
CA GLU A 14 5.29 -15.81 -6.58
C GLU A 14 6.49 -16.76 -6.67
N ASN A 15 7.69 -16.20 -6.67
CA ASN A 15 8.88 -16.97 -7.00
C ASN A 15 9.70 -17.43 -5.79
N ASN A 16 9.17 -17.24 -4.61
CA ASN A 16 9.83 -17.66 -3.38
C ASN A 16 9.17 -18.94 -2.89
N PRO A 17 9.90 -20.06 -2.79
CA PRO A 17 9.29 -21.33 -2.37
C PRO A 17 8.75 -21.29 -0.93
N TYR A 18 9.16 -20.31 -0.16
CA TYR A 18 8.67 -20.16 1.20
C TYR A 18 7.56 -19.11 1.31
N ALA A 19 7.20 -18.49 0.19
CA ALA A 19 6.14 -17.48 0.21
C ALA A 19 4.78 -18.16 0.29
N ASN A 20 3.87 -17.51 0.99
CA ASN A 20 2.49 -17.98 1.15
C ASN A 20 1.54 -17.19 0.27
N GLY A 21 2.03 -16.69 -0.87
CA GLY A 21 1.22 -15.85 -1.74
C GLY A 21 1.00 -14.47 -1.16
N GLU A 22 2.02 -13.93 -0.49
CA GLU A 22 1.94 -12.59 0.08
C GLU A 22 1.72 -11.58 -1.02
N THR A 23 0.75 -10.72 -0.80
CA THR A 23 0.38 -9.67 -1.74
C THR A 23 0.39 -8.34 -1.02
N ILE A 24 0.95 -7.33 -1.68
CA ILE A 24 0.86 -5.95 -1.22
C ILE A 24 0.02 -5.16 -2.21
N SER A 25 -0.88 -4.35 -1.69
CA SER A 25 -1.67 -3.44 -2.51
C SER A 25 -1.57 -2.05 -1.92
N VAL A 26 -1.33 -1.07 -2.76
CA VAL A 26 -1.27 0.33 -2.34
C VAL A 26 -2.46 1.04 -2.97
N LEU A 27 -3.31 1.61 -2.13
CA LEU A 27 -4.55 2.23 -2.55
C LEU A 27 -4.52 3.71 -2.22
N LEU A 28 -4.94 4.53 -3.17
CA LEU A 28 -5.18 5.94 -2.92
C LEU A 28 -6.64 6.10 -2.55
N VAL A 29 -6.90 6.69 -1.39
CA VAL A 29 -8.26 6.93 -0.91
C VAL A 29 -8.51 8.43 -0.87
N GLU A 30 -9.55 8.86 -1.57
CA GLU A 30 -9.95 10.25 -1.64
C GLU A 30 -11.36 10.37 -1.08
N ASN A 31 -11.58 11.32 -0.18
CA ASN A 31 -12.91 11.54 0.35
C ASN A 31 -13.55 12.80 -0.24
N ALA A 32 -14.80 13.06 0.14
CA ALA A 32 -15.59 14.15 -0.43
C ALA A 32 -15.02 15.54 -0.15
N LYS A 33 -14.11 15.65 0.81
CA LYS A 33 -13.48 16.93 1.17
C LYS A 33 -12.12 17.12 0.51
N ASN A 34 -11.82 16.31 -0.50
CA ASN A 34 -10.53 16.31 -1.21
C ASN A 34 -9.36 15.95 -0.31
N ASN A 35 -9.63 15.32 0.81
CA ASN A 35 -8.55 14.76 1.64
C ASN A 35 -8.11 13.45 1.01
N LYS A 36 -6.82 13.26 0.95
CA LYS A 36 -6.23 12.06 0.38
C LYS A 36 -5.35 11.38 1.39
N TYR A 37 -5.41 10.07 1.41
CA TYR A 37 -4.48 9.27 2.18
C TYR A 37 -4.29 7.95 1.46
N PHE A 38 -3.32 7.18 1.92
CA PHE A 38 -2.97 5.93 1.27
C PHE A 38 -3.18 4.79 2.24
N GLU A 39 -3.70 3.71 1.70
CA GLU A 39 -3.82 2.46 2.46
C GLU A 39 -2.84 1.46 1.87
N ILE A 40 -1.98 0.90 2.70
CA ILE A 40 -1.11 -0.19 2.29
C ILE A 40 -1.66 -1.46 2.93
N PHE A 41 -2.10 -2.37 2.09
CA PHE A 41 -2.72 -3.61 2.52
C PHE A 41 -1.82 -4.79 2.17
N VAL A 42 -1.56 -5.65 3.15
CA VAL A 42 -0.73 -6.83 2.96
C VAL A 42 -1.54 -8.04 3.38
N SER A 43 -1.55 -9.05 2.52
CA SER A 43 -2.28 -10.29 2.81
C SER A 43 -1.49 -11.49 2.31
N SER A 44 -1.91 -12.68 2.71
CA SER A 44 -1.34 -13.92 2.22
C SER A 44 -2.45 -14.95 2.11
N ASN A 45 -2.13 -16.11 1.53
CA ASN A 45 -3.09 -17.20 1.44
C ASN A 45 -3.46 -17.77 2.81
N MET A 46 -2.65 -17.49 3.81
CA MET A 46 -2.82 -18.04 5.16
C MET A 46 -3.34 -17.01 6.16
N ASP A 47 -3.50 -15.77 5.75
CA ASP A 47 -3.88 -14.68 6.64
C ASP A 47 -4.80 -13.72 5.90
N ASN A 48 -5.79 -13.22 6.63
CA ASN A 48 -6.72 -12.23 6.09
C ASN A 48 -6.07 -10.88 5.79
N GLY A 49 -4.86 -10.69 6.28
CA GLY A 49 -4.13 -9.47 6.00
C GLY A 49 -4.36 -8.36 7.00
N CYS A 50 -3.63 -7.31 6.81
CA CYS A 50 -3.77 -6.10 7.62
C CYS A 50 -3.40 -4.89 6.77
N SER A 51 -3.79 -3.72 7.22
CA SER A 51 -3.48 -2.51 6.49
C SER A 51 -3.04 -1.41 7.44
N ILE A 52 -2.35 -0.45 6.87
CA ILE A 52 -1.92 0.76 7.57
C ILE A 52 -2.25 1.95 6.68
N PHE A 53 -2.62 3.06 7.29
CA PHE A 53 -2.97 4.27 6.56
C PHE A 53 -1.87 5.30 6.73
N LEU A 54 -1.48 5.93 5.63
CA LEU A 54 -0.44 6.94 5.60
C LEU A 54 -0.95 8.19 4.91
N THR A 55 -0.55 9.35 5.42
CA THR A 55 -0.86 10.62 4.77
C THR A 55 0.03 10.80 3.53
N GLU A 56 -0.32 11.79 2.70
CA GLU A 56 0.53 12.15 1.56
C GLU A 56 1.95 12.48 2.00
N GLU A 57 2.06 13.21 3.11
CA GLU A 57 3.36 13.62 3.64
C GLU A 57 4.19 12.41 4.06
N GLN A 58 3.55 11.44 4.72
CA GLN A 58 4.23 10.23 5.15
C GLN A 58 4.68 9.37 3.99
N ILE A 59 3.86 9.27 2.95
CA ILE A 59 4.23 8.53 1.74
C ILE A 59 5.40 9.20 1.03
N THR A 60 5.40 10.53 0.97
CA THR A 60 6.50 11.26 0.37
C THR A 60 7.80 11.02 1.12
N GLU A 61 7.75 11.06 2.44
CA GLU A 61 8.92 10.81 3.27
C GLU A 61 9.42 9.38 3.09
N LEU A 62 8.52 8.41 3.09
CA LEU A 62 8.87 7.01 2.89
C LEU A 62 9.57 6.81 1.54
N THR A 63 9.00 7.38 0.48
CA THR A 63 9.55 7.27 -0.86
C THR A 63 10.96 7.86 -0.94
N GLN A 64 11.16 9.01 -0.32
CA GLN A 64 12.47 9.67 -0.30
C GLN A 64 13.51 8.82 0.43
N LYS A 65 13.13 8.23 1.54
CA LYS A 65 14.04 7.39 2.31
C LYS A 65 14.41 6.12 1.57
N ILE A 66 13.44 5.53 0.88
CA ILE A 66 13.70 4.35 0.06
C ILE A 66 14.68 4.68 -1.06
N LYS A 67 14.44 5.78 -1.77
CA LYS A 67 15.32 6.20 -2.86
C LYS A 67 16.73 6.51 -2.36
N SER A 68 16.84 7.17 -1.22
CA SER A 68 18.13 7.48 -0.64
C SER A 68 18.91 6.23 -0.26
N SER A 69 18.23 5.19 0.17
CA SER A 69 18.89 3.96 0.59
C SER A 69 19.38 3.13 -0.59
N ILE A 70 18.77 3.30 -1.76
CA ILE A 70 19.15 2.57 -2.96
C ILE A 70 20.34 3.23 -3.67
N ASN A 71 20.43 4.53 -3.58
CA ASN A 71 21.52 5.29 -4.21
C ASN A 71 22.74 5.37 -3.30
#